data_216da4c9e065c050fcf9f9fa7805f8a1
#
_entry.id   216da4c9e065c050fcf9f9fa7805f8a1
#
_cell.length_a   1.000
_cell.length_b   1.000
_cell.length_c   1.000
_cell.angle_alpha   90.00
_cell.angle_beta   90.00
_cell.angle_gamma   90.00
#
_symmetry.space_group_name_H-M   'P 1'
#
loop_
_entity.id
_entity.type
_entity.pdbx_description
1 polymer ?
#
loop_
_entity_poly.entity_id
_entity_poly.type
_entity_poly.pdbx_seq_one_letter_code
_entity_poly.pdbx_strand_id
1 'polypeptide(L)'
;MPALLTGSKHVFNVKRSRCAAGHKAMWHADFDGLPSKEFLSKLHPSLGQLRDRLYQETYTADQSVGHLSQEWASKLGLPTTVKVGVGALDAHLGAVGTGIEAYSLVKVMGTSTCDMVVVPADEFSGLVHGICGQVDGSIIPNMLGMEAGQSAFGDVYSWFKQILEFPTKEILKDMLTEDQLKQASEAILPKLSAQAAEIPVTVDDL
;
A
#
# COMPACT_ATOMS: atom_id res chain seq x y z
N MET A 1 4.99 -9.85 -12.15
CA MET A 1 4.95 -9.01 -13.36
C MET A 1 6.33 -8.74 -13.97
N PRO A 2 7.33 -8.14 -13.28
CA PRO A 2 8.62 -7.79 -13.93
C PRO A 2 9.30 -8.96 -14.65
N ALA A 3 9.37 -10.14 -14.01
CA ALA A 3 9.94 -11.34 -14.65
C ALA A 3 9.23 -11.75 -15.93
N LEU A 4 7.91 -11.63 -15.96
CA LEU A 4 7.11 -11.93 -17.17
C LEU A 4 7.43 -10.95 -18.29
N LEU A 5 7.43 -9.67 -17.99
CA LEU A 5 7.70 -8.61 -18.98
C LEU A 5 9.11 -8.68 -19.57
N THR A 6 10.09 -9.06 -18.76
CA THR A 6 11.49 -9.22 -19.22
C THR A 6 11.81 -10.58 -19.80
N GLY A 7 10.87 -11.54 -19.77
CA GLY A 7 11.09 -12.90 -20.24
C GLY A 7 12.06 -13.72 -19.36
N SER A 8 12.25 -13.34 -18.10
CA SER A 8 13.11 -14.07 -17.17
C SER A 8 12.54 -15.46 -16.88
N LYS A 9 13.32 -16.51 -17.17
CA LYS A 9 12.94 -17.91 -16.95
C LYS A 9 13.47 -18.49 -15.63
N HIS A 10 14.38 -17.81 -14.97
CA HIS A 10 14.99 -18.26 -13.72
C HIS A 10 14.52 -17.45 -12.54
N VAL A 11 13.88 -18.09 -11.57
CA VAL A 11 13.31 -17.44 -10.39
C VAL A 11 14.36 -16.73 -9.52
N PHE A 12 15.60 -17.22 -9.54
CA PHE A 12 16.71 -16.60 -8.79
C PHE A 12 17.26 -15.32 -9.43
N ASN A 13 17.00 -15.11 -10.74
CA ASN A 13 17.43 -13.90 -11.44
C ASN A 13 16.40 -12.76 -11.35
N VAL A 14 15.27 -13.01 -10.69
CA VAL A 14 14.22 -12.01 -10.56
C VAL A 14 14.57 -11.06 -9.42
N LYS A 15 14.86 -9.81 -9.74
CA LYS A 15 15.00 -8.75 -8.73
C LYS A 15 13.71 -8.60 -7.95
N ARG A 16 13.82 -8.57 -6.63
CA ARG A 16 12.68 -8.46 -5.71
C ARG A 16 12.57 -7.05 -5.16
N SER A 17 11.35 -6.55 -5.09
CA SER A 17 11.08 -5.24 -4.53
C SER A 17 11.37 -5.21 -3.04
N ARG A 18 12.18 -4.24 -2.60
CA ARG A 18 12.46 -3.98 -1.19
C ARG A 18 11.18 -3.55 -0.46
N CYS A 19 10.38 -2.72 -1.09
CA CYS A 19 9.08 -2.31 -0.57
C CYS A 19 8.19 -3.54 -0.24
N ALA A 20 7.97 -4.43 -1.21
CA ALA A 20 7.15 -5.61 -0.99
C ALA A 20 7.80 -6.60 -0.01
N ALA A 21 9.12 -6.76 -0.04
CA ALA A 21 9.84 -7.65 0.86
C ALA A 21 9.76 -7.20 2.32
N GLY A 22 9.99 -5.92 2.59
CA GLY A 22 9.94 -5.37 3.94
C GLY A 22 8.52 -5.36 4.52
N HIS A 23 7.57 -4.82 3.77
CA HIS A 23 6.19 -4.66 4.29
C HIS A 23 5.34 -5.93 4.25
N LYS A 24 5.67 -6.93 3.41
CA LYS A 24 4.82 -8.13 3.24
C LYS A 24 5.54 -9.47 3.48
N ALA A 25 6.89 -9.47 3.63
CA ALA A 25 7.65 -10.70 3.78
C ALA A 25 8.70 -10.65 4.91
N MET A 26 8.57 -9.72 5.84
CA MET A 26 9.44 -9.59 7.03
C MET A 26 10.94 -9.43 6.69
N TRP A 27 11.25 -8.89 5.52
CA TRP A 27 12.62 -8.58 5.15
C TRP A 27 13.08 -7.31 5.86
N HIS A 28 14.27 -7.33 6.48
CA HIS A 28 14.86 -6.15 7.10
C HIS A 28 16.37 -6.19 6.97
N ALA A 29 16.99 -5.04 6.69
CA ALA A 29 18.43 -4.95 6.49
C ALA A 29 19.21 -5.32 7.77
N ASP A 30 18.75 -4.88 8.94
CA ASP A 30 19.40 -5.14 10.24
C ASP A 30 19.37 -6.61 10.66
N PHE A 31 18.56 -7.43 10.00
CA PHE A 31 18.44 -8.87 10.24
C PHE A 31 19.01 -9.71 9.08
N ASP A 32 19.89 -9.13 8.28
CA ASP A 32 20.50 -9.78 7.10
C ASP A 32 19.44 -10.28 6.09
N GLY A 33 18.32 -9.57 5.98
CA GLY A 33 17.29 -9.86 5.01
C GLY A 33 16.06 -10.56 5.58
N LEU A 34 15.66 -11.70 4.98
CA LEU A 34 14.51 -12.49 5.43
C LEU A 34 14.80 -13.19 6.76
N PRO A 35 13.75 -13.48 7.57
CA PRO A 35 13.90 -14.19 8.83
C PRO A 35 14.73 -15.47 8.71
N SER A 36 15.44 -15.80 9.78
CA SER A 36 16.30 -16.99 9.82
C SER A 36 15.51 -18.28 9.61
N LYS A 37 16.18 -19.30 9.12
CA LYS A 37 15.61 -20.64 8.96
C LYS A 37 15.11 -21.19 10.29
N GLU A 38 15.86 -20.92 11.37
CA GLU A 38 15.48 -21.34 12.71
C GLU A 38 14.16 -20.70 13.15
N PHE A 39 14.03 -19.37 13.00
CA PHE A 39 12.80 -18.65 13.33
C PHE A 39 11.61 -19.17 12.52
N LEU A 40 11.76 -19.30 11.21
CA LEU A 40 10.71 -19.81 10.34
C LEU A 40 10.31 -21.25 10.66
N SER A 41 11.27 -22.09 11.07
CA SER A 41 10.99 -23.48 11.47
C SER A 41 10.19 -23.57 12.77
N LYS A 42 10.33 -22.59 13.69
CA LYS A 42 9.49 -22.50 14.89
C LYS A 42 8.03 -22.18 14.57
N LEU A 43 7.80 -21.40 13.51
CA LEU A 43 6.44 -21.14 13.05
C LEU A 43 5.83 -22.36 12.34
N HIS A 44 6.56 -22.95 11.41
CA HIS A 44 6.20 -24.19 10.72
C HIS A 44 7.41 -24.82 10.04
N PRO A 45 7.62 -26.16 10.10
CA PRO A 45 8.77 -26.82 9.49
C PRO A 45 8.95 -26.56 7.99
N SER A 46 7.84 -26.47 7.23
CA SER A 46 7.87 -26.18 5.79
C SER A 46 8.43 -24.80 5.48
N LEU A 47 8.23 -23.80 6.36
CA LEU A 47 8.77 -22.45 6.16
C LEU A 47 10.29 -22.44 6.30
N GLY A 48 10.82 -23.21 7.26
CA GLY A 48 12.27 -23.40 7.39
C GLY A 48 12.91 -24.04 6.16
N GLN A 49 12.24 -25.02 5.56
CA GLN A 49 12.70 -25.64 4.30
C GLN A 49 12.60 -24.69 3.11
N LEU A 50 11.59 -23.83 3.10
CA LEU A 50 11.40 -22.84 2.04
C LEU A 50 12.49 -21.78 2.06
N ARG A 51 13.02 -21.41 3.24
CA ARG A 51 13.95 -20.29 3.43
C ARG A 51 15.16 -20.34 2.48
N ASP A 52 15.74 -21.52 2.28
CA ASP A 52 16.91 -21.73 1.43
C ASP A 52 16.62 -21.52 -0.08
N ARG A 53 15.35 -21.41 -0.44
CA ARG A 53 14.86 -21.23 -1.81
C ARG A 53 14.33 -19.83 -2.08
N LEU A 54 14.39 -18.95 -1.07
CA LEU A 54 13.96 -17.57 -1.19
C LEU A 54 15.14 -16.66 -1.59
N TYR A 55 14.79 -15.45 -1.98
CA TYR A 55 15.76 -14.42 -2.31
C TYR A 55 16.48 -13.90 -1.06
N GLN A 56 17.65 -13.32 -1.26
CA GLN A 56 18.42 -12.63 -0.21
C GLN A 56 18.43 -11.12 -0.46
N GLU A 57 18.65 -10.72 -1.70
CA GLU A 57 18.77 -9.32 -2.10
C GLU A 57 17.41 -8.72 -2.48
N THR A 58 17.27 -7.43 -2.19
CA THR A 58 16.12 -6.62 -2.56
C THR A 58 16.58 -5.32 -3.21
N TYR A 59 15.70 -4.74 -4.02
CA TYR A 59 16.02 -3.58 -4.85
C TYR A 59 14.93 -2.51 -4.68
N THR A 60 15.33 -1.25 -4.69
CA THR A 60 14.45 -0.10 -4.60
C THR A 60 13.70 0.14 -5.91
N ALA A 61 12.59 0.87 -5.86
CA ALA A 61 11.66 1.03 -6.99
C ALA A 61 12.25 1.79 -8.19
N ASP A 62 13.29 2.62 -7.97
CA ASP A 62 14.03 3.36 -8.99
C ASP A 62 14.91 2.46 -9.88
N GLN A 63 15.13 1.21 -9.47
CA GLN A 63 15.99 0.30 -10.21
C GLN A 63 15.24 -0.47 -11.30
N SER A 64 15.94 -0.75 -12.39
CA SER A 64 15.44 -1.58 -13.48
C SER A 64 15.74 -3.06 -13.24
N VAL A 65 14.78 -3.92 -13.55
CA VAL A 65 14.96 -5.37 -13.61
C VAL A 65 15.45 -5.84 -15.00
N GLY A 66 15.45 -4.97 -15.99
CA GLY A 66 15.81 -5.27 -17.38
C GLY A 66 14.96 -4.48 -18.36
N HIS A 67 14.91 -4.98 -19.59
CA HIS A 67 14.14 -4.43 -20.70
C HIS A 67 12.99 -5.35 -21.09
N LEU A 68 12.00 -4.83 -21.82
CA LEU A 68 10.94 -5.66 -22.40
C LEU A 68 11.51 -6.78 -23.26
N SER A 69 10.98 -7.98 -23.06
CA SER A 69 11.22 -9.08 -23.99
C SER A 69 10.62 -8.78 -25.36
N GLN A 70 11.14 -9.41 -26.40
CA GLN A 70 10.60 -9.26 -27.77
C GLN A 70 9.10 -9.58 -27.83
N GLU A 71 8.67 -10.59 -27.10
CA GLU A 71 7.25 -10.98 -27.02
C GLU A 71 6.37 -9.85 -26.49
N TRP A 72 6.76 -9.27 -25.37
CA TRP A 72 5.97 -8.21 -24.76
C TRP A 72 6.08 -6.87 -25.49
N ALA A 73 7.26 -6.58 -26.03
CA ALA A 73 7.44 -5.42 -26.89
C ALA A 73 6.47 -5.44 -28.09
N SER A 74 6.38 -6.61 -28.77
CA SER A 74 5.44 -6.80 -29.88
C SER A 74 3.96 -6.70 -29.46
N LYS A 75 3.59 -7.33 -28.33
CA LYS A 75 2.20 -7.29 -27.81
C LYS A 75 1.75 -5.88 -27.42
N LEU A 76 2.65 -5.07 -26.89
CA LEU A 76 2.36 -3.71 -26.41
C LEU A 76 2.59 -2.63 -27.48
N GLY A 77 3.16 -2.97 -28.63
CA GLY A 77 3.56 -1.97 -29.63
C GLY A 77 4.69 -1.05 -29.17
N LEU A 78 5.57 -1.54 -28.30
CA LEU A 78 6.65 -0.78 -27.69
C LEU A 78 8.03 -1.32 -28.15
N PRO A 79 9.08 -0.50 -28.14
CA PRO A 79 10.42 -0.98 -28.45
C PRO A 79 10.99 -1.82 -27.28
N THR A 80 11.87 -2.77 -27.62
CA THR A 80 12.57 -3.60 -26.62
C THR A 80 13.51 -2.82 -25.72
N THR A 81 13.81 -1.56 -26.02
CA THR A 81 14.63 -0.67 -25.19
C THR A 81 13.90 -0.13 -23.97
N VAL A 82 12.57 -0.32 -23.86
CA VAL A 82 11.79 0.11 -22.70
C VAL A 82 12.25 -0.64 -21.45
N LYS A 83 12.61 0.11 -20.41
CA LYS A 83 13.03 -0.44 -19.12
C LYS A 83 11.81 -0.88 -18.31
N VAL A 84 11.95 -2.00 -17.64
CA VAL A 84 10.97 -2.52 -16.67
C VAL A 84 11.50 -2.25 -15.26
N GLY A 85 10.78 -1.50 -14.45
CA GLY A 85 11.16 -1.21 -13.07
C GLY A 85 10.93 -2.40 -12.13
N VAL A 86 11.60 -2.37 -10.98
CA VAL A 86 11.38 -3.34 -9.88
C VAL A 86 9.94 -3.29 -9.39
N GLY A 87 9.37 -2.09 -9.33
CA GLY A 87 8.04 -1.83 -8.78
C GLY A 87 8.02 -1.74 -7.25
N ALA A 88 6.90 -1.25 -6.75
CA ALA A 88 6.59 -1.18 -5.32
C ALA A 88 5.10 -1.42 -5.10
N LEU A 89 4.63 -1.33 -3.87
CA LEU A 89 3.21 -1.33 -3.56
C LEU A 89 2.55 -0.07 -4.14
N ASP A 90 1.31 -0.18 -4.58
CA ASP A 90 0.57 0.90 -5.24
C ASP A 90 0.46 2.15 -4.38
N ALA A 91 0.14 2.01 -3.09
CA ALA A 91 0.08 3.14 -2.15
C ALA A 91 1.44 3.85 -2.01
N HIS A 92 2.56 3.10 -1.99
CA HIS A 92 3.91 3.67 -1.92
C HIS A 92 4.26 4.46 -3.18
N LEU A 93 3.92 3.93 -4.35
CA LEU A 93 4.07 4.68 -5.61
C LEU A 93 3.10 5.87 -5.68
N GLY A 94 1.92 5.74 -5.07
CA GLY A 94 0.99 6.86 -4.88
C GLY A 94 1.61 7.99 -4.06
N ALA A 95 2.31 7.67 -2.98
CA ALA A 95 3.03 8.66 -2.18
C ALA A 95 4.14 9.36 -2.98
N VAL A 96 4.90 8.61 -3.78
CA VAL A 96 5.90 9.19 -4.71
C VAL A 96 5.21 10.12 -5.71
N GLY A 97 4.07 9.68 -6.28
CA GLY A 97 3.31 10.47 -7.24
C GLY A 97 2.75 11.79 -6.69
N THR A 98 2.51 11.87 -5.39
CA THR A 98 2.10 13.12 -4.70
C THR A 98 3.29 13.99 -4.29
N GLY A 99 4.53 13.55 -4.55
CA GLY A 99 5.72 14.31 -4.21
C GLY A 99 6.09 14.24 -2.73
N ILE A 100 6.01 13.03 -2.11
CA ILE A 100 6.40 12.85 -0.71
C ILE A 100 7.85 13.33 -0.47
N GLU A 101 8.04 14.16 0.54
CA GLU A 101 9.32 14.70 0.97
C GLU A 101 9.63 14.29 2.42
N ALA A 102 10.89 14.47 2.83
CA ALA A 102 11.31 14.18 4.20
C ALA A 102 10.40 14.90 5.22
N TYR A 103 9.97 14.16 6.24
CA TYR A 103 9.09 14.62 7.33
C TYR A 103 7.67 15.04 6.88
N SER A 104 7.29 14.79 5.63
CA SER A 104 5.91 15.00 5.18
C SER A 104 5.07 13.74 5.39
N LEU A 105 3.81 13.90 5.77
CA LEU A 105 2.84 12.82 5.87
C LEU A 105 2.02 12.76 4.58
N VAL A 106 2.03 11.61 3.94
CA VAL A 106 1.11 11.30 2.84
C VAL A 106 0.12 10.24 3.30
N LYS A 107 -1.15 10.54 3.16
CA LYS A 107 -2.25 9.61 3.44
C LYS A 107 -2.92 9.19 2.13
N VAL A 108 -2.72 7.95 1.72
CA VAL A 108 -3.44 7.34 0.60
C VAL A 108 -4.73 6.74 1.12
N MET A 109 -5.85 7.31 0.69
CA MET A 109 -7.19 6.96 1.18
C MET A 109 -7.99 6.20 0.12
N GLY A 110 -8.53 5.05 0.52
CA GLY A 110 -9.44 4.23 -0.27
C GLY A 110 -10.40 3.48 0.66
N THR A 111 -10.62 2.20 0.41
CA THR A 111 -11.31 1.28 1.34
C THR A 111 -10.63 1.26 2.70
N SER A 112 -9.30 1.25 2.69
CA SER A 112 -8.41 1.44 3.84
C SER A 112 -7.57 2.70 3.65
N THR A 113 -6.74 3.05 4.65
CA THR A 113 -5.70 4.07 4.48
C THR A 113 -4.31 3.44 4.54
N CYS A 114 -3.38 4.07 3.83
CA CYS A 114 -1.96 3.82 4.00
C CYS A 114 -1.30 5.19 4.27
N ASP A 115 -0.81 5.36 5.47
CA ASP A 115 -0.27 6.61 5.99
C ASP A 115 1.26 6.49 6.00
N MET A 116 1.94 7.34 5.26
CA MET A 116 3.37 7.20 5.02
C MET A 116 4.13 8.47 5.36
N VAL A 117 5.28 8.27 6.01
CA VAL A 117 6.29 9.31 6.27
C VAL A 117 7.62 8.76 5.80
N VAL A 118 8.46 9.62 5.25
CA VAL A 118 9.87 9.30 4.96
C VAL A 118 10.80 10.22 5.76
N VAL A 119 11.87 9.64 6.26
CA VAL A 119 12.94 10.37 6.95
C VAL A 119 14.29 9.93 6.40
N PRO A 120 15.34 10.78 6.42
CA PRO A 120 16.69 10.33 6.07
C PRO A 120 17.09 9.10 6.90
N ALA A 121 17.66 8.09 6.24
CA ALA A 121 17.93 6.79 6.90
C ALA A 121 18.99 6.89 8.01
N ASP A 122 19.88 7.88 7.96
CA ASP A 122 20.94 8.14 8.91
C ASP A 122 20.49 9.01 10.11
N GLU A 123 19.33 9.63 10.03
CA GLU A 123 18.80 10.48 11.10
C GLU A 123 17.92 9.73 12.11
N PHE A 124 17.54 8.50 11.81
CA PHE A 124 16.64 7.74 12.67
C PHE A 124 17.20 6.34 12.96
N SER A 125 17.22 5.97 14.21
CA SER A 125 17.59 4.63 14.68
C SER A 125 16.55 4.06 15.63
N GLY A 126 16.29 2.75 15.53
CA GLY A 126 15.34 2.04 16.36
C GLY A 126 14.00 1.83 15.66
N LEU A 127 13.00 1.38 16.42
CA LEU A 127 11.65 1.07 15.93
C LEU A 127 10.63 2.03 16.53
N VAL A 128 9.74 2.50 15.69
CA VAL A 128 8.57 3.28 16.12
C VAL A 128 7.45 2.34 16.50
N HIS A 129 7.04 2.37 17.75
CA HIS A 129 5.91 1.58 18.21
C HIS A 129 4.59 2.11 17.62
N GLY A 130 3.71 1.17 17.24
CA GLY A 130 2.37 1.52 16.74
C GLY A 130 2.27 1.71 15.23
N ILE A 131 3.37 1.66 14.47
CA ILE A 131 3.34 1.61 13.00
C ILE A 131 3.46 0.18 12.49
N CYS A 132 2.92 -0.09 11.31
CA CYS A 132 2.89 -1.44 10.74
C CYS A 132 4.12 -1.78 9.88
N GLY A 133 4.91 -0.78 9.46
CA GLY A 133 6.09 -1.00 8.64
C GLY A 133 7.14 0.10 8.78
N GLN A 134 8.41 -0.30 8.76
CA GLN A 134 9.55 0.59 8.82
C GLN A 134 10.66 -0.03 7.98
N VAL A 135 10.83 0.45 6.76
CA VAL A 135 11.71 -0.21 5.77
C VAL A 135 12.55 0.83 5.02
N ASP A 136 13.86 0.70 5.10
CA ASP A 136 14.78 1.55 4.34
C ASP A 136 14.58 1.39 2.82
N GLY A 137 14.47 2.50 2.13
CA GLY A 137 14.31 2.57 0.66
C GLY A 137 12.98 2.00 0.13
N SER A 138 11.97 1.80 0.97
CA SER A 138 10.70 1.23 0.52
C SER A 138 9.86 2.21 -0.30
N ILE A 139 9.94 3.51 -0.03
CA ILE A 139 9.21 4.58 -0.70
C ILE A 139 10.16 5.38 -1.57
N ILE A 140 11.12 6.06 -0.94
CA ILE A 140 12.19 6.84 -1.59
C ILE A 140 13.53 6.17 -1.29
N PRO A 141 14.40 5.96 -2.29
CA PRO A 141 15.75 5.45 -2.06
C PRO A 141 16.52 6.30 -1.04
N ASN A 142 17.30 5.65 -0.19
CA ASN A 142 18.10 6.27 0.89
C ASN A 142 17.27 6.99 1.98
N MET A 143 15.96 6.75 2.02
CA MET A 143 15.10 7.22 3.10
C MET A 143 14.43 6.03 3.79
N LEU A 144 14.31 6.10 5.09
CA LEU A 144 13.51 5.17 5.86
C LEU A 144 12.03 5.45 5.63
N GLY A 145 11.34 4.52 5.00
CA GLY A 145 9.89 4.58 4.79
C GLY A 145 9.15 3.99 5.98
N MET A 146 8.29 4.80 6.59
CA MET A 146 7.42 4.41 7.69
C MET A 146 5.98 4.32 7.21
N GLU A 147 5.30 3.23 7.56
CA GLU A 147 3.92 2.96 7.17
C GLU A 147 3.05 2.72 8.40
N ALA A 148 1.95 3.42 8.47
CA ALA A 148 0.82 3.15 9.33
C ALA A 148 -0.45 3.08 8.48
N GLY A 149 -1.59 2.81 9.08
CA GLY A 149 -2.85 2.84 8.33
C GLY A 149 -4.04 2.37 9.14
N GLN A 150 -5.19 2.51 8.52
CA GLN A 150 -6.46 2.02 9.04
C GLN A 150 -7.01 0.98 8.08
N SER A 151 -7.28 -0.22 8.56
CA SER A 151 -7.76 -1.34 7.75
C SER A 151 -9.18 -1.13 7.20
N ALA A 152 -9.98 -0.25 7.81
CA ALA A 152 -11.27 0.17 7.32
C ALA A 152 -11.38 1.71 7.42
N PHE A 153 -11.56 2.38 6.29
CA PHE A 153 -11.75 3.83 6.20
C PHE A 153 -12.97 4.13 5.31
N GLY A 154 -12.87 3.97 4.00
CA GLY A 154 -14.00 4.14 3.11
C GLY A 154 -15.15 3.17 3.40
N ASP A 155 -14.85 1.96 3.83
CA ASP A 155 -15.84 0.97 4.26
C ASP A 155 -16.64 1.42 5.49
N VAL A 156 -16.03 2.15 6.43
CA VAL A 156 -16.73 2.71 7.60
C VAL A 156 -17.78 3.72 7.15
N TYR A 157 -17.44 4.61 6.22
CA TYR A 157 -18.40 5.55 5.65
C TYR A 157 -19.53 4.84 4.92
N SER A 158 -19.20 3.81 4.13
CA SER A 158 -20.20 3.01 3.42
C SER A 158 -21.14 2.28 4.37
N TRP A 159 -20.57 1.63 5.40
CA TRP A 159 -21.34 0.95 6.44
C TRP A 159 -22.27 1.93 7.18
N PHE A 160 -21.73 3.07 7.62
CA PHE A 160 -22.51 4.08 8.34
C PHE A 160 -23.63 4.66 7.46
N LYS A 161 -23.34 4.92 6.19
CA LYS A 161 -24.37 5.33 5.21
C LYS A 161 -25.49 4.31 5.11
N GLN A 162 -25.17 3.01 5.05
CA GLN A 162 -26.19 1.93 4.98
C GLN A 162 -27.10 1.93 6.22
N ILE A 163 -26.54 2.18 7.42
CA ILE A 163 -27.35 2.30 8.64
C ILE A 163 -28.32 3.48 8.53
N LEU A 164 -27.84 4.64 8.08
CA LEU A 164 -28.65 5.84 7.91
C LEU A 164 -29.72 5.72 6.78
N GLU A 165 -29.45 4.90 5.79
CA GLU A 165 -30.38 4.61 4.70
C GLU A 165 -31.54 3.69 5.10
N PHE A 166 -31.40 2.93 6.19
CA PHE A 166 -32.38 1.94 6.61
C PHE A 166 -33.81 2.51 6.71
N PRO A 167 -34.07 3.65 7.39
CA PRO A 167 -35.40 4.22 7.45
C PRO A 167 -35.98 4.57 6.06
N THR A 168 -35.15 5.13 5.19
CA THR A 168 -35.54 5.53 3.85
C THR A 168 -35.87 4.31 2.97
N LYS A 169 -35.00 3.30 2.98
CA LYS A 169 -35.10 2.12 2.12
C LYS A 169 -36.12 1.09 2.60
N GLU A 170 -36.33 0.95 3.92
CA GLU A 170 -37.16 -0.11 4.47
C GLU A 170 -38.49 0.41 5.01
N ILE A 171 -38.55 1.62 5.58
CA ILE A 171 -39.74 2.16 6.18
C ILE A 171 -40.53 3.03 5.18
N LEU A 172 -39.81 3.88 4.44
CA LEU A 172 -40.44 4.85 3.52
C LEU A 172 -40.54 4.37 2.07
N LYS A 173 -40.12 3.15 1.76
CA LYS A 173 -40.07 2.62 0.38
C LYS A 173 -41.41 2.67 -0.36
N ASP A 174 -42.52 2.47 0.36
CA ASP A 174 -43.83 2.46 -0.23
C ASP A 174 -44.48 3.88 -0.26
N MET A 175 -43.81 4.87 0.33
CA MET A 175 -44.28 6.26 0.42
C MET A 175 -43.52 7.20 -0.53
N LEU A 176 -42.39 6.79 -1.06
CA LEU A 176 -41.51 7.58 -1.91
C LEU A 176 -41.31 6.90 -3.26
N THR A 177 -41.10 7.70 -4.29
CA THR A 177 -40.68 7.20 -5.61
C THR A 177 -39.25 6.73 -5.60
N GLU A 178 -38.83 5.89 -6.55
CA GLU A 178 -37.45 5.44 -6.70
C GLU A 178 -36.47 6.61 -6.82
N ASP A 179 -36.82 7.66 -7.56
CA ASP A 179 -36.01 8.86 -7.71
C ASP A 179 -35.83 9.61 -6.37
N GLN A 180 -36.89 9.71 -5.56
CA GLN A 180 -36.82 10.32 -4.24
C GLN A 180 -35.97 9.50 -3.27
N LEU A 181 -36.08 8.17 -3.30
CA LEU A 181 -35.24 7.27 -2.50
C LEU A 181 -33.79 7.42 -2.88
N LYS A 182 -33.48 7.47 -4.17
CA LYS A 182 -32.13 7.66 -4.67
C LYS A 182 -31.54 9.02 -4.25
N GLN A 183 -32.29 10.10 -4.45
CA GLN A 183 -31.86 11.45 -4.07
C GLN A 183 -31.63 11.55 -2.55
N ALA A 184 -32.50 10.96 -1.73
CA ALA A 184 -32.33 10.93 -0.29
C ALA A 184 -31.03 10.19 0.12
N SER A 185 -30.79 9.01 -0.48
CA SER A 185 -29.60 8.22 -0.25
C SER A 185 -28.30 8.96 -0.64
N GLU A 186 -28.28 9.59 -1.81
CA GLU A 186 -27.13 10.34 -2.31
C GLU A 186 -26.84 11.60 -1.48
N ALA A 187 -27.84 12.18 -0.85
CA ALA A 187 -27.70 13.39 -0.04
C ALA A 187 -27.16 13.16 1.37
N ILE A 188 -27.15 11.93 1.90
CA ILE A 188 -26.79 11.63 3.29
C ILE A 188 -25.38 12.12 3.62
N LEU A 189 -24.35 11.57 2.97
CA LEU A 189 -22.96 11.91 3.27
C LEU A 189 -22.63 13.38 2.98
N PRO A 190 -23.02 13.97 1.83
CA PRO A 190 -22.78 15.39 1.58
C PRO A 190 -23.40 16.31 2.63
N LYS A 191 -24.63 16.04 3.09
CA LYS A 191 -25.26 16.85 4.14
C LYS A 191 -24.57 16.70 5.49
N LEU A 192 -24.22 15.47 5.88
CA LEU A 192 -23.47 15.24 7.12
C LEU A 192 -22.09 15.92 7.08
N SER A 193 -21.39 15.84 5.96
CA SER A 193 -20.09 16.49 5.80
C SER A 193 -20.22 18.01 5.89
N ALA A 194 -21.26 18.60 5.29
CA ALA A 194 -21.51 20.04 5.38
C ALA A 194 -21.80 20.47 6.84
N GLN A 195 -22.62 19.71 7.57
CA GLN A 195 -22.90 19.99 8.98
C GLN A 195 -21.66 19.82 9.87
N ALA A 196 -20.87 18.76 9.62
CA ALA A 196 -19.62 18.53 10.37
C ALA A 196 -18.62 19.66 10.16
N ALA A 197 -18.56 20.26 8.97
CA ALA A 197 -17.68 21.39 8.70
C ALA A 197 -18.03 22.67 9.50
N GLU A 198 -19.26 22.78 10.01
CA GLU A 198 -19.71 23.90 10.85
C GLU A 198 -19.34 23.70 12.33
N ILE A 199 -18.93 22.51 12.74
CA ILE A 199 -18.56 22.18 14.10
C ILE A 199 -17.08 22.53 14.29
N PRO A 200 -16.73 23.46 15.19
CA PRO A 200 -15.32 23.74 15.49
C PRO A 200 -14.69 22.50 16.13
N VAL A 201 -13.61 22.02 15.52
CA VAL A 201 -12.81 20.92 16.06
C VAL A 201 -11.57 21.51 16.73
N THR A 202 -11.32 21.13 17.97
CA THR A 202 -10.12 21.51 18.72
C THR A 202 -9.14 20.34 18.77
N VAL A 203 -7.89 20.63 19.16
CA VAL A 203 -6.86 19.59 19.35
C VAL A 203 -7.28 18.58 20.42
N ASP A 204 -8.10 18.99 21.39
CA ASP A 204 -8.59 18.13 22.47
C ASP A 204 -9.70 17.16 22.00
N ASP A 205 -10.24 17.35 20.79
CA ASP A 205 -11.24 16.47 20.16
C ASP A 205 -10.59 15.36 19.30
N LEU A 206 -9.25 15.36 19.15
CA LEU A 206 -8.47 14.40 18.34
C LEU A 206 -7.72 13.40 19.23
#